data_84f230fd5ad753dde15b7f75e9d90790
#
_entry.id   84f230fd5ad753dde15b7f75e9d90790
#
_cell.length_a   1.000
_cell.length_b   1.000
_cell.length_c   1.000
_cell.angle_alpha   90.00
_cell.angle_beta   90.00
_cell.angle_gamma   90.00
#
_symmetry.space_group_name_H-M   'P 1'
#
loop_
_entity.id
_entity.type
_entity.pdbx_description
1 polymer ?
#
loop_
_entity_poly.entity_id
_entity_poly.type
_entity_poly.pdbx_seq_one_letter_code
_entity_poly.pdbx_strand_id
1 'polypeptide(L)'
;MPGIGHAFLCLLAGSLLGSPGVSALSAAEWRKQSIYQVVTDRFARTDLSTTAPCNTADQVYCGGTWKGLISKLDYIQGMGFTAVWISPIVKQIDGNSRDGSSYHGYWAQDIWSVNPAFGTAADLVELSEELHSRGMYLMVDIVTNHMANMGCGTCVDYSQFNPFSSSSYYHPYCSIDYDNQTSVEVCWQGSDIVSLPDLRTEDDEVRGIWNDWVTQLVSNYSVDGLRVDSAKHVEQSFWPGFSEAAGVYLLGEVFQGDPAYVTPYQDYFDGVLDYPSYYWVLRAFQSTSGSISELVSGLENLQNTAKDLSLYGSFLENHDVERFPSFTKDKALAKNAIAFTMLKDGIPIIYQGQEQYYSGSGTPSNREALWLSSYSTSSEFYQWIAKLNQIRAIAIAQDKDFVTYKSKTVYSDSHTVAMRKGSAGYQVVSVFTNVGESSSASVTLPSSGTDFDADQALVDVLSCTTFTTGSDGALTVTLDNGLPRVLYPASRLADSDLCSDSDPGATTTSSPTPTTSAGGPACTLSAVDIIFNELVTTVWGETVKIVGNSPELGNWNPVNAVTLDASQYTSSNPLWSVVVRLSPGMSIQYKYIKVSQSGTVTWESDPNRTYNVPCATATVSSTWR
;
A
#
# COMPACT_ATOMS: atom_id res chain seq x y z
N MET A 1 -32.51 -54.25 53.76
CA MET A 1 -33.11 -53.17 52.97
C MET A 1 -32.02 -52.15 52.66
N PRO A 2 -31.52 -52.06 51.46
CA PRO A 2 -30.45 -51.15 51.11
C PRO A 2 -31.02 -49.87 50.52
N GLY A 3 -30.43 -48.72 50.92
CA GLY A 3 -30.72 -47.40 50.42
C GLY A 3 -30.03 -47.14 49.10
N ILE A 4 -30.78 -46.54 48.17
CA ILE A 4 -30.33 -46.14 46.85
C ILE A 4 -29.72 -44.74 46.93
N GLY A 5 -28.41 -44.64 46.66
CA GLY A 5 -27.72 -43.36 46.51
C GLY A 5 -27.87 -42.88 45.06
N HIS A 6 -28.41 -41.69 44.89
CA HIS A 6 -28.45 -40.96 43.59
C HIS A 6 -27.15 -40.21 43.40
N ALA A 7 -26.36 -40.60 42.42
CA ALA A 7 -25.23 -39.82 41.92
C ALA A 7 -25.72 -38.80 40.90
N PHE A 8 -25.55 -37.51 41.22
CA PHE A 8 -25.74 -36.38 40.27
C PHE A 8 -24.50 -36.27 39.37
N LEU A 9 -24.68 -36.55 38.10
CA LEU A 9 -23.69 -36.34 37.05
C LEU A 9 -23.82 -34.91 36.56
N CYS A 10 -22.93 -34.00 36.98
CA CYS A 10 -22.80 -32.68 36.40
C CYS A 10 -22.11 -32.78 35.01
N LEU A 11 -22.88 -32.66 33.94
CA LEU A 11 -22.36 -32.41 32.60
C LEU A 11 -21.90 -30.95 32.51
N LEU A 12 -20.58 -30.74 32.54
CA LEU A 12 -19.95 -29.49 32.12
C LEU A 12 -20.00 -29.46 30.59
N ALA A 13 -20.97 -28.72 30.04
CA ALA A 13 -20.96 -28.32 28.65
C ALA A 13 -19.90 -27.20 28.50
N GLY A 14 -18.68 -27.58 28.11
CA GLY A 14 -17.67 -26.61 27.67
C GLY A 14 -18.09 -26.04 26.33
N SER A 15 -18.55 -24.79 26.34
CA SER A 15 -18.72 -23.99 25.13
C SER A 15 -17.33 -23.71 24.57
N LEU A 16 -16.90 -24.45 23.57
CA LEU A 16 -15.83 -24.05 22.66
C LEU A 16 -16.34 -22.81 21.90
N LEU A 17 -16.05 -21.64 22.43
CA LEU A 17 -16.06 -20.42 21.63
C LEU A 17 -14.91 -20.55 20.64
N GLY A 18 -15.19 -21.12 19.46
CA GLY A 18 -14.31 -21.03 18.32
C GLY A 18 -14.14 -19.54 18.03
N SER A 19 -12.91 -19.05 18.09
CA SER A 19 -12.56 -17.75 17.50
C SER A 19 -13.11 -17.76 16.07
N PRO A 20 -13.76 -16.68 15.59
CA PRO A 20 -14.12 -16.60 14.19
C PRO A 20 -12.81 -16.71 13.40
N GLY A 21 -12.64 -17.82 12.67
CA GLY A 21 -11.53 -17.95 11.74
C GLY A 21 -11.63 -16.77 10.79
N VAL A 22 -10.55 -16.00 10.67
CA VAL A 22 -10.45 -14.96 9.63
C VAL A 22 -10.54 -15.72 8.31
N SER A 23 -11.65 -15.56 7.61
CA SER A 23 -11.81 -16.13 6.26
C SER A 23 -10.93 -15.30 5.32
N ALA A 24 -10.12 -15.98 4.50
CA ALA A 24 -9.34 -15.32 3.47
C ALA A 24 -10.24 -14.42 2.60
N LEU A 25 -9.71 -13.28 2.15
CA LEU A 25 -10.45 -12.35 1.30
C LEU A 25 -10.81 -12.99 -0.04
N SER A 26 -12.07 -12.85 -0.42
CA SER A 26 -12.51 -13.18 -1.78
C SER A 26 -11.90 -12.20 -2.80
N ALA A 27 -11.87 -12.61 -4.08
CA ALA A 27 -11.47 -11.71 -5.17
C ALA A 27 -12.32 -10.42 -5.21
N ALA A 28 -13.60 -10.50 -4.83
CA ALA A 28 -14.48 -9.33 -4.73
C ALA A 28 -14.02 -8.32 -3.66
N GLU A 29 -13.44 -8.80 -2.58
CA GLU A 29 -12.91 -7.95 -1.50
C GLU A 29 -11.54 -7.40 -1.85
N TRP A 30 -10.72 -8.16 -2.59
CA TRP A 30 -9.43 -7.67 -3.08
C TRP A 30 -9.56 -6.46 -4.01
N ARG A 31 -10.64 -6.32 -4.80
CA ARG A 31 -10.90 -5.13 -5.62
C ARG A 31 -10.89 -3.82 -4.81
N LYS A 32 -11.23 -3.88 -3.52
CA LYS A 32 -11.30 -2.70 -2.65
C LYS A 32 -9.93 -2.30 -2.09
N GLN A 33 -8.95 -3.21 -2.13
CA GLN A 33 -7.67 -3.00 -1.49
C GLN A 33 -6.78 -2.03 -2.28
N SER A 34 -5.78 -1.52 -1.58
CA SER A 34 -4.64 -0.79 -2.10
C SER A 34 -3.38 -1.42 -1.52
N ILE A 35 -2.45 -1.82 -2.36
CA ILE A 35 -1.30 -2.67 -2.00
C ILE A 35 -0.03 -1.83 -1.93
N TYR A 36 0.74 -1.99 -0.84
CA TYR A 36 2.08 -1.47 -0.72
C TYR A 36 3.08 -2.62 -0.89
N GLN A 37 3.91 -2.56 -1.94
CA GLN A 37 4.89 -3.60 -2.26
C GLN A 37 6.22 -3.33 -1.54
N VAL A 38 6.73 -4.35 -0.85
CA VAL A 38 7.94 -4.30 -0.03
C VAL A 38 8.96 -5.33 -0.52
N VAL A 39 10.19 -4.90 -0.78
CA VAL A 39 11.37 -5.78 -0.75
C VAL A 39 11.84 -5.86 0.69
N THR A 40 11.58 -6.99 1.36
CA THR A 40 11.74 -7.16 2.81
C THR A 40 13.11 -6.69 3.30
N ASP A 41 14.19 -7.09 2.60
CA ASP A 41 15.57 -6.70 2.93
C ASP A 41 15.82 -5.18 2.87
N ARG A 42 15.01 -4.43 2.12
CA ARG A 42 15.23 -3.01 1.80
C ARG A 42 14.24 -2.07 2.49
N PHE A 43 13.30 -2.60 3.26
CA PHE A 43 12.25 -1.77 3.85
C PHE A 43 12.63 -1.23 5.23
N ALA A 44 12.80 -2.10 6.23
CA ALA A 44 13.10 -1.68 7.60
C ALA A 44 13.90 -2.75 8.36
N ARG A 45 14.81 -2.30 9.21
CA ARG A 45 15.70 -3.12 10.03
C ARG A 45 15.13 -3.31 11.44
N THR A 46 15.42 -4.44 12.07
CA THR A 46 15.00 -4.69 13.48
C THR A 46 15.63 -3.68 14.46
N ASP A 47 16.85 -3.18 14.17
CA ASP A 47 17.54 -2.19 15.00
C ASP A 47 17.02 -0.75 14.83
N LEU A 48 16.00 -0.56 13.95
CA LEU A 48 15.38 0.71 13.60
C LEU A 48 16.35 1.77 13.04
N SER A 49 17.53 1.36 12.62
CA SER A 49 18.53 2.27 12.04
C SER A 49 18.00 2.92 10.77
N THR A 50 18.11 4.25 10.69
CA THR A 50 17.82 5.06 9.51
C THR A 50 19.10 5.48 8.76
N THR A 51 20.27 5.03 9.23
CA THR A 51 21.58 5.42 8.68
C THR A 51 22.46 4.23 8.30
N ALA A 52 21.99 3.00 8.56
CA ALA A 52 22.73 1.79 8.17
C ALA A 52 22.99 1.80 6.65
N PRO A 53 24.26 1.64 6.20
CA PRO A 53 24.58 1.69 4.79
C PRO A 53 23.95 0.52 4.04
N CYS A 54 23.47 0.79 2.84
CA CYS A 54 22.99 -0.21 1.90
C CYS A 54 23.28 0.29 0.49
N ASN A 55 24.38 -0.17 -0.09
CA ASN A 55 24.73 0.16 -1.45
C ASN A 55 24.08 -0.85 -2.40
N THR A 56 23.19 -0.42 -3.26
CA THR A 56 22.47 -1.28 -4.20
C THR A 56 23.42 -2.04 -5.14
N ALA A 57 24.56 -1.43 -5.52
CA ALA A 57 25.52 -2.04 -6.42
C ALA A 57 26.21 -3.29 -5.85
N ASP A 58 26.25 -3.43 -4.51
CA ASP A 58 26.87 -4.59 -3.86
C ASP A 58 25.97 -5.83 -3.96
N GLN A 59 24.67 -5.65 -4.22
CA GLN A 59 23.66 -6.71 -4.38
C GLN A 59 23.64 -7.73 -3.24
N VAL A 60 23.87 -7.29 -1.99
CA VAL A 60 23.91 -8.15 -0.80
C VAL A 60 22.78 -7.81 0.18
N TYR A 61 22.54 -8.70 1.14
CA TYR A 61 21.64 -8.41 2.25
C TYR A 61 22.05 -7.13 2.97
N CYS A 62 21.08 -6.23 3.20
CA CYS A 62 21.25 -5.00 3.96
C CYS A 62 20.59 -5.06 5.36
N GLY A 63 19.81 -6.11 5.63
CA GLY A 63 19.32 -6.44 6.95
C GLY A 63 17.90 -5.94 7.27
N GLY A 64 17.07 -5.70 6.29
CA GLY A 64 15.63 -5.55 6.48
C GLY A 64 14.98 -6.86 6.94
N THR A 65 13.97 -6.78 7.79
CA THR A 65 13.36 -7.93 8.46
C THR A 65 11.85 -7.76 8.62
N TRP A 66 11.12 -8.84 8.91
CA TRP A 66 9.69 -8.79 9.25
C TRP A 66 9.43 -7.97 10.51
N LYS A 67 10.27 -8.09 11.55
CA LYS A 67 10.17 -7.23 12.75
C LYS A 67 10.41 -5.75 12.45
N GLY A 68 11.34 -5.46 11.56
CA GLY A 68 11.54 -4.11 11.05
C GLY A 68 10.26 -3.60 10.35
N LEU A 69 9.66 -4.42 9.48
CA LEU A 69 8.41 -4.08 8.78
C LEU A 69 7.26 -3.81 9.78
N ILE A 70 7.06 -4.68 10.78
CA ILE A 70 6.07 -4.49 11.84
C ILE A 70 6.23 -3.10 12.49
N SER A 71 7.46 -2.70 12.79
CA SER A 71 7.75 -1.40 13.43
C SER A 71 7.37 -0.17 12.59
N LYS A 72 7.09 -0.36 11.30
CA LYS A 72 6.79 0.70 10.32
C LYS A 72 5.42 0.56 9.66
N LEU A 73 4.55 -0.27 10.18
CA LEU A 73 3.19 -0.43 9.64
C LEU A 73 2.38 0.88 9.72
N ASP A 74 2.60 1.71 10.74
CA ASP A 74 1.96 3.04 10.84
C ASP A 74 2.34 3.95 9.67
N TYR A 75 3.58 3.84 9.16
CA TYR A 75 4.02 4.59 7.98
C TYR A 75 3.26 4.19 6.72
N ILE A 76 3.03 2.88 6.52
CA ILE A 76 2.27 2.35 5.38
C ILE A 76 0.78 2.69 5.53
N GLN A 77 0.21 2.45 6.71
CA GLN A 77 -1.19 2.72 7.02
C GLN A 77 -1.53 4.21 6.91
N GLY A 78 -0.59 5.10 7.27
CA GLY A 78 -0.74 6.55 7.15
C GLY A 78 -0.90 7.05 5.72
N MET A 79 -0.51 6.26 4.71
CA MET A 79 -0.81 6.52 3.30
C MET A 79 -2.15 5.92 2.84
N GLY A 80 -2.90 5.24 3.71
CA GLY A 80 -4.18 4.62 3.39
C GLY A 80 -4.09 3.27 2.67
N PHE A 81 -2.93 2.59 2.69
CA PHE A 81 -2.83 1.23 2.17
C PHE A 81 -3.53 0.24 3.09
N THR A 82 -4.13 -0.78 2.47
CA THR A 82 -4.92 -1.80 3.15
C THR A 82 -4.34 -3.20 2.99
N ALA A 83 -3.29 -3.37 2.21
CA ALA A 83 -2.56 -4.62 2.08
C ALA A 83 -1.06 -4.36 1.88
N VAL A 84 -0.24 -5.30 2.33
CA VAL A 84 1.21 -5.29 2.14
C VAL A 84 1.62 -6.54 1.39
N TRP A 85 2.35 -6.36 0.27
CA TRP A 85 2.98 -7.44 -0.48
C TRP A 85 4.47 -7.50 -0.09
N ILE A 86 4.92 -8.65 0.46
CA ILE A 86 6.30 -8.90 0.88
C ILE A 86 7.02 -9.85 -0.08
N SER A 87 8.37 -9.74 -0.14
CA SER A 87 9.24 -10.65 -0.89
C SER A 87 9.03 -12.12 -0.51
N PRO A 88 9.43 -13.10 -1.37
CA PRO A 88 9.34 -14.51 -1.05
C PRO A 88 9.98 -14.85 0.29
N ILE A 89 9.28 -15.70 1.06
CA ILE A 89 9.60 -15.95 2.46
C ILE A 89 10.47 -17.19 2.69
N VAL A 90 10.63 -18.06 1.69
CA VAL A 90 11.30 -19.35 1.82
C VAL A 90 12.81 -19.22 1.96
N LYS A 91 13.46 -20.24 2.53
CA LYS A 91 14.91 -20.27 2.68
C LYS A 91 15.60 -20.22 1.32
N GLN A 92 16.56 -19.35 1.22
CA GLN A 92 17.34 -19.06 0.02
C GLN A 92 18.69 -19.78 0.05
N ILE A 93 19.39 -19.81 -1.11
CA ILE A 93 20.80 -20.25 -1.16
C ILE A 93 21.67 -19.34 -0.29
N ASP A 94 22.66 -19.95 0.37
CA ASP A 94 23.60 -19.24 1.23
C ASP A 94 24.78 -18.66 0.42
N GLY A 95 25.38 -17.59 0.94
CA GLY A 95 26.62 -16.99 0.42
C GLY A 95 26.41 -15.86 -0.58
N ASN A 96 27.54 -15.42 -1.18
CA ASN A 96 27.58 -14.36 -2.18
C ASN A 96 28.24 -14.88 -3.46
N SER A 97 27.59 -14.65 -4.57
CA SER A 97 28.13 -14.85 -5.92
C SER A 97 28.59 -13.51 -6.53
N ARG A 98 29.01 -13.53 -7.79
CA ARG A 98 29.23 -12.29 -8.56
C ARG A 98 27.91 -11.58 -8.93
N ASP A 99 26.79 -12.29 -8.89
CA ASP A 99 25.45 -11.74 -9.07
C ASP A 99 24.84 -11.29 -7.73
N GLY A 100 25.61 -11.32 -6.64
CA GLY A 100 25.21 -10.92 -5.30
C GLY A 100 24.73 -12.06 -4.42
N SER A 101 23.94 -11.73 -3.40
CA SER A 101 23.23 -12.66 -2.51
C SER A 101 21.73 -12.67 -2.80
N SER A 102 21.03 -13.62 -2.21
CA SER A 102 19.60 -13.85 -2.41
C SER A 102 18.67 -12.90 -1.63
N TYR A 103 19.09 -11.67 -1.36
CA TYR A 103 18.37 -10.67 -0.56
C TYR A 103 16.96 -10.35 -1.09
N HIS A 104 16.71 -10.61 -2.37
CA HIS A 104 15.43 -10.38 -3.05
C HIS A 104 14.40 -11.49 -2.81
N GLY A 105 14.84 -12.72 -2.46
CA GLY A 105 13.94 -13.85 -2.16
C GLY A 105 13.65 -14.79 -3.32
N TYR A 106 14.26 -14.61 -4.51
CA TYR A 106 13.94 -15.41 -5.71
C TYR A 106 14.94 -16.55 -5.98
N TRP A 107 15.83 -16.87 -5.03
CA TRP A 107 16.81 -17.97 -5.15
C TRP A 107 16.55 -19.04 -4.10
N ALA A 108 15.37 -19.70 -4.20
CA ALA A 108 14.92 -20.68 -3.25
C ALA A 108 15.81 -21.92 -3.19
N GLN A 109 16.06 -22.44 -1.97
CA GLN A 109 16.77 -23.68 -1.69
C GLN A 109 15.92 -24.70 -0.92
N ASP A 110 15.11 -24.21 0.02
CA ASP A 110 14.25 -25.04 0.87
C ASP A 110 12.90 -24.34 1.04
N ILE A 111 11.86 -24.91 0.43
CA ILE A 111 10.53 -24.30 0.47
C ILE A 111 9.80 -24.52 1.80
N TRP A 112 10.25 -25.47 2.63
CA TRP A 112 9.62 -25.78 3.92
C TRP A 112 10.14 -24.94 5.08
N SER A 113 11.23 -24.21 4.87
CA SER A 113 11.85 -23.33 5.87
C SER A 113 11.70 -21.88 5.47
N VAL A 114 11.54 -20.98 6.44
CA VAL A 114 11.57 -19.52 6.17
C VAL A 114 13.01 -19.00 6.05
N ASN A 115 13.17 -17.87 5.37
CA ASN A 115 14.46 -17.19 5.21
C ASN A 115 14.94 -16.62 6.56
N PRO A 116 16.01 -17.15 7.15
CA PRO A 116 16.49 -16.69 8.47
C PRO A 116 17.05 -15.25 8.43
N ALA A 117 17.37 -14.71 7.25
CA ALA A 117 17.79 -13.32 7.10
C ALA A 117 16.63 -12.33 7.33
N PHE A 118 15.39 -12.76 7.09
CA PHE A 118 14.21 -11.92 7.30
C PHE A 118 13.59 -12.09 8.69
N GLY A 119 13.83 -13.22 9.35
CA GLY A 119 13.31 -13.52 10.67
C GLY A 119 12.98 -14.99 10.87
N THR A 120 12.16 -15.27 11.89
CA THR A 120 11.66 -16.61 12.22
C THR A 120 10.23 -16.79 11.72
N ALA A 121 9.74 -18.04 11.71
CA ALA A 121 8.33 -18.33 11.42
C ALA A 121 7.38 -17.59 12.39
N ALA A 122 7.78 -17.43 13.66
CA ALA A 122 7.00 -16.65 14.64
C ALA A 122 6.94 -15.16 14.29
N ASP A 123 8.02 -14.59 13.75
CA ASP A 123 8.05 -13.18 13.32
C ASP A 123 7.13 -12.94 12.11
N LEU A 124 6.98 -13.94 11.24
CA LEU A 124 6.05 -13.86 10.11
C LEU A 124 4.58 -13.98 10.55
N VAL A 125 4.29 -14.85 11.54
CA VAL A 125 2.97 -14.92 12.17
C VAL A 125 2.63 -13.59 12.84
N GLU A 126 3.57 -13.00 13.61
CA GLU A 126 3.39 -11.70 14.24
C GLU A 126 3.12 -10.59 13.21
N LEU A 127 3.80 -10.61 12.04
CA LEU A 127 3.52 -9.66 10.98
C LEU A 127 2.08 -9.77 10.45
N SER A 128 1.60 -10.98 10.22
CA SER A 128 0.22 -11.22 9.77
C SER A 128 -0.79 -10.76 10.82
N GLU A 129 -0.58 -11.11 12.10
CA GLU A 129 -1.45 -10.71 13.20
C GLU A 129 -1.48 -9.17 13.36
N GLU A 130 -0.35 -8.49 13.26
CA GLU A 130 -0.26 -7.03 13.33
C GLU A 130 -0.95 -6.34 12.14
N LEU A 131 -0.84 -6.89 10.93
CA LEU A 131 -1.59 -6.39 9.77
C LEU A 131 -3.10 -6.56 9.99
N HIS A 132 -3.56 -7.75 10.38
CA HIS A 132 -4.97 -8.03 10.61
C HIS A 132 -5.56 -7.17 11.75
N SER A 133 -4.80 -6.94 12.81
CA SER A 133 -5.23 -6.06 13.92
C SER A 133 -5.52 -4.62 13.48
N ARG A 134 -4.90 -4.20 12.37
CA ARG A 134 -5.06 -2.89 11.73
C ARG A 134 -6.11 -2.86 10.62
N GLY A 135 -6.76 -4.00 10.35
CA GLY A 135 -7.65 -4.17 9.20
C GLY A 135 -6.91 -4.16 7.86
N MET A 136 -5.63 -4.53 7.87
CA MET A 136 -4.77 -4.69 6.69
C MET A 136 -4.54 -6.17 6.39
N TYR A 137 -4.10 -6.48 5.17
CA TYR A 137 -3.97 -7.84 4.66
C TYR A 137 -2.55 -8.15 4.20
N LEU A 138 -2.17 -9.43 4.30
CA LEU A 138 -0.86 -9.94 3.89
C LEU A 138 -0.93 -10.61 2.52
N MET A 139 -0.17 -10.10 1.55
CA MET A 139 0.12 -10.76 0.29
C MET A 139 1.58 -11.26 0.31
N VAL A 140 1.79 -12.54 0.05
CA VAL A 140 3.13 -13.14 0.00
C VAL A 140 3.52 -13.41 -1.44
N ASP A 141 4.74 -13.01 -1.81
CA ASP A 141 5.34 -13.38 -3.09
C ASP A 141 5.81 -14.85 -3.05
N ILE A 142 5.56 -15.59 -4.11
CA ILE A 142 5.94 -17.00 -4.22
C ILE A 142 6.56 -17.33 -5.56
N VAL A 143 7.46 -18.31 -5.58
CA VAL A 143 8.14 -18.82 -6.78
C VAL A 143 7.89 -20.31 -6.89
N THR A 144 7.15 -20.74 -7.92
CA THR A 144 6.86 -22.16 -8.18
C THR A 144 7.66 -22.72 -9.34
N ASN A 145 8.24 -21.85 -10.17
CA ASN A 145 8.92 -22.20 -11.41
C ASN A 145 10.24 -22.93 -11.20
N HIS A 146 11.06 -22.50 -10.22
CA HIS A 146 12.46 -22.93 -10.12
C HIS A 146 12.97 -22.98 -8.69
N MET A 147 14.05 -23.74 -8.52
CA MET A 147 14.98 -23.62 -7.38
C MET A 147 16.22 -22.85 -7.81
N ALA A 148 17.19 -22.61 -6.92
CA ALA A 148 18.39 -21.87 -7.28
C ALA A 148 19.68 -22.62 -6.91
N ASN A 149 20.63 -22.63 -7.83
CA ASN A 149 21.94 -23.22 -7.64
C ASN A 149 23.04 -22.18 -7.85
N MET A 150 23.95 -22.06 -6.90
CA MET A 150 25.15 -21.22 -7.09
C MET A 150 26.13 -21.94 -8.01
N GLY A 151 26.07 -21.64 -9.30
CA GLY A 151 26.87 -22.27 -10.34
C GLY A 151 26.10 -22.40 -11.66
N CYS A 152 26.76 -23.06 -12.63
CA CYS A 152 26.22 -23.21 -13.98
C CYS A 152 25.06 -24.21 -14.05
N GLY A 153 24.22 -24.08 -15.09
CA GLY A 153 23.06 -24.98 -15.29
C GLY A 153 23.42 -26.44 -15.56
N THR A 154 24.66 -26.73 -15.96
CA THR A 154 25.14 -28.12 -16.16
C THR A 154 25.92 -28.68 -14.98
N CYS A 155 26.06 -27.94 -13.87
CA CYS A 155 26.85 -28.33 -12.70
C CYS A 155 26.04 -28.29 -11.39
N VAL A 156 24.74 -28.51 -11.47
CA VAL A 156 23.83 -28.44 -10.31
C VAL A 156 24.00 -29.61 -9.36
N ASP A 157 24.15 -29.31 -8.07
CA ASP A 157 24.03 -30.28 -7.00
C ASP A 157 22.58 -30.29 -6.48
N TYR A 158 21.78 -31.18 -7.00
CA TYR A 158 20.37 -31.29 -6.63
C TYR A 158 20.16 -31.72 -5.18
N SER A 159 21.15 -32.38 -4.53
CA SER A 159 21.02 -32.84 -3.15
C SER A 159 20.85 -31.74 -2.11
N GLN A 160 21.18 -30.49 -2.49
CA GLN A 160 21.01 -29.32 -1.62
C GLN A 160 19.57 -28.78 -1.56
N PHE A 161 18.69 -29.22 -2.46
CA PHE A 161 17.31 -28.71 -2.50
C PHE A 161 16.37 -29.52 -1.61
N ASN A 162 15.43 -28.86 -0.97
CA ASN A 162 14.39 -29.48 -0.18
C ASN A 162 13.01 -28.90 -0.59
N PRO A 163 12.08 -29.76 -1.10
CA PRO A 163 12.16 -31.24 -1.21
C PRO A 163 12.75 -31.75 -2.53
N PHE A 164 12.92 -30.93 -3.54
CA PHE A 164 13.23 -31.30 -4.93
C PHE A 164 14.71 -31.74 -5.13
N SER A 165 15.14 -32.76 -4.38
CA SER A 165 16.55 -33.15 -4.23
C SER A 165 17.08 -34.10 -5.31
N SER A 166 16.36 -34.30 -6.43
CA SER A 166 16.76 -35.17 -7.54
C SER A 166 16.63 -34.44 -8.87
N SER A 167 17.55 -34.71 -9.79
CA SER A 167 17.48 -34.19 -11.17
C SER A 167 16.20 -34.59 -11.91
N SER A 168 15.49 -35.63 -11.45
CA SER A 168 14.21 -36.08 -12.02
C SER A 168 13.07 -35.07 -11.87
N TYR A 169 13.20 -34.14 -10.92
CA TYR A 169 12.19 -33.08 -10.71
C TYR A 169 12.31 -31.93 -11.67
N TYR A 170 13.36 -31.89 -12.50
CA TYR A 170 13.71 -30.73 -13.31
C TYR A 170 13.75 -31.05 -14.79
N HIS A 171 13.42 -30.07 -15.62
CA HIS A 171 13.68 -30.14 -17.06
C HIS A 171 15.18 -30.18 -17.33
N PRO A 172 15.63 -30.80 -18.44
CA PRO A 172 17.02 -30.68 -18.86
C PRO A 172 17.41 -29.21 -19.10
N TYR A 173 18.61 -28.85 -18.69
CA TYR A 173 19.11 -27.48 -18.91
C TYR A 173 19.05 -27.08 -20.39
N CYS A 174 18.39 -25.95 -20.66
CA CYS A 174 18.41 -25.27 -21.95
C CYS A 174 18.25 -23.75 -21.75
N SER A 175 18.70 -22.97 -22.71
CA SER A 175 18.50 -21.53 -22.74
C SER A 175 17.11 -21.20 -23.29
N ILE A 176 16.43 -20.21 -22.72
CA ILE A 176 15.09 -19.81 -23.14
C ILE A 176 15.12 -19.12 -24.51
N ASP A 177 14.28 -19.58 -25.40
CA ASP A 177 13.85 -18.88 -26.61
C ASP A 177 12.49 -18.23 -26.32
N TYR A 178 12.46 -16.92 -26.12
CA TYR A 178 11.24 -16.17 -25.74
C TYR A 178 10.21 -16.05 -26.88
N ASP A 179 10.57 -16.41 -28.12
CA ASP A 179 9.63 -16.51 -29.25
C ASP A 179 8.90 -17.87 -29.28
N ASN A 180 9.27 -18.81 -28.42
CA ASN A 180 8.70 -20.14 -28.32
C ASN A 180 8.16 -20.42 -26.91
N GLN A 181 6.83 -20.43 -26.74
CA GLN A 181 6.19 -20.62 -25.44
C GLN A 181 6.61 -21.93 -24.75
N THR A 182 6.78 -23.04 -25.47
CA THR A 182 7.28 -24.28 -24.87
C THR A 182 8.69 -24.11 -24.30
N SER A 183 9.56 -23.34 -25.00
CA SER A 183 10.89 -23.02 -24.47
C SER A 183 10.82 -22.14 -23.21
N VAL A 184 9.86 -21.22 -23.15
CA VAL A 184 9.63 -20.37 -21.97
C VAL A 184 9.23 -21.23 -20.76
N GLU A 185 8.46 -22.31 -20.98
CA GLU A 185 7.92 -23.19 -19.93
C GLU A 185 8.87 -24.30 -19.47
N VAL A 186 9.90 -24.66 -20.26
CA VAL A 186 10.76 -25.82 -19.93
C VAL A 186 12.25 -25.48 -19.88
N CYS A 187 12.67 -24.28 -20.28
CA CYS A 187 14.06 -23.86 -20.22
C CYS A 187 14.34 -22.96 -19.05
N TRP A 188 15.59 -22.90 -18.62
CA TRP A 188 15.96 -22.35 -17.33
C TRP A 188 16.21 -20.84 -17.38
N GLN A 189 15.69 -20.15 -16.38
CA GLN A 189 16.06 -18.78 -16.06
C GLN A 189 17.45 -18.75 -15.37
N GLY A 190 17.90 -17.55 -14.99
CA GLY A 190 19.18 -17.34 -14.29
C GLY A 190 20.36 -17.18 -15.22
N SER A 191 21.56 -17.44 -14.67
CA SER A 191 22.85 -17.24 -15.34
C SER A 191 23.78 -18.43 -15.11
N ASP A 192 25.00 -18.40 -15.70
CA ASP A 192 26.06 -19.38 -15.38
C ASP A 192 26.71 -19.13 -14.00
N ILE A 193 26.28 -18.10 -13.26
CA ILE A 193 26.75 -17.78 -11.91
C ILE A 193 25.73 -18.24 -10.87
N VAL A 194 24.45 -17.97 -11.12
CA VAL A 194 23.32 -18.51 -10.37
C VAL A 194 22.29 -19.02 -11.38
N SER A 195 22.33 -20.33 -11.59
CA SER A 195 21.34 -21.00 -12.45
C SER A 195 20.06 -21.29 -11.68
N LEU A 196 18.94 -21.23 -12.38
CA LEU A 196 17.61 -21.45 -11.81
C LEU A 196 17.02 -22.75 -12.41
N PRO A 197 17.32 -23.93 -11.80
CA PRO A 197 16.78 -25.20 -12.24
C PRO A 197 15.26 -25.18 -12.33
N ASP A 198 14.75 -25.39 -13.52
CA ASP A 198 13.34 -25.31 -13.87
C ASP A 198 12.62 -26.59 -13.48
N LEU A 199 11.55 -26.48 -12.68
CA LEU A 199 10.80 -27.62 -12.15
C LEU A 199 9.82 -28.17 -13.19
N ARG A 200 9.72 -29.49 -13.27
CA ARG A 200 8.74 -30.20 -14.09
C ARG A 200 7.35 -30.12 -13.47
N THR A 201 6.75 -28.95 -13.57
CA THR A 201 5.44 -28.65 -12.96
C THR A 201 4.28 -29.42 -13.60
N GLU A 202 4.50 -30.07 -14.74
CA GLU A 202 3.59 -31.03 -15.35
C GLU A 202 3.53 -32.39 -14.61
N ASP A 203 4.52 -32.71 -13.79
CA ASP A 203 4.57 -34.00 -13.05
C ASP A 203 3.64 -33.95 -11.81
N ASP A 204 2.81 -34.98 -11.64
CA ASP A 204 1.84 -35.09 -10.55
C ASP A 204 2.49 -35.02 -9.15
N GLU A 205 3.70 -35.56 -8.98
CA GLU A 205 4.44 -35.52 -7.71
C GLU A 205 4.85 -34.06 -7.38
N VAL A 206 5.35 -33.31 -8.36
CA VAL A 206 5.72 -31.90 -8.19
C VAL A 206 4.48 -31.06 -7.87
N ARG A 207 3.37 -31.27 -8.57
CA ARG A 207 2.07 -30.64 -8.29
C ARG A 207 1.57 -30.94 -6.88
N GLY A 208 1.64 -32.20 -6.47
CA GLY A 208 1.24 -32.63 -5.12
C GLY A 208 2.04 -31.90 -4.03
N ILE A 209 3.35 -31.79 -4.20
CA ILE A 209 4.23 -31.07 -3.26
C ILE A 209 3.87 -29.59 -3.18
N TRP A 210 3.64 -28.94 -4.33
CA TRP A 210 3.26 -27.50 -4.35
C TRP A 210 1.88 -27.25 -3.76
N ASN A 211 0.90 -28.13 -4.00
CA ASN A 211 -0.43 -28.02 -3.41
C ASN A 211 -0.40 -28.17 -1.88
N ASP A 212 0.36 -29.15 -1.37
CA ASP A 212 0.56 -29.34 0.06
C ASP A 212 1.28 -28.14 0.69
N TRP A 213 2.30 -27.61 0.01
CA TRP A 213 3.07 -26.47 0.47
C TRP A 213 2.22 -25.19 0.56
N VAL A 214 1.47 -24.86 -0.51
CA VAL A 214 0.68 -23.62 -0.53
C VAL A 214 -0.45 -23.66 0.50
N THR A 215 -1.09 -24.82 0.69
CA THR A 215 -2.10 -25.01 1.75
C THR A 215 -1.51 -24.74 3.14
N GLN A 216 -0.30 -25.26 3.41
CA GLN A 216 0.39 -25.01 4.67
C GLN A 216 0.87 -23.56 4.80
N LEU A 217 1.38 -22.93 3.73
CA LEU A 217 1.78 -21.53 3.71
C LEU A 217 0.61 -20.63 4.14
N VAL A 218 -0.54 -20.78 3.47
CA VAL A 218 -1.72 -19.98 3.74
C VAL A 218 -2.23 -20.19 5.16
N SER A 219 -2.34 -21.46 5.60
CA SER A 219 -2.89 -21.75 6.93
C SER A 219 -1.96 -21.38 8.08
N ASN A 220 -0.63 -21.63 7.95
CA ASN A 220 0.33 -21.40 9.03
C ASN A 220 0.60 -19.91 9.29
N TYR A 221 0.48 -19.08 8.26
CA TYR A 221 0.81 -17.65 8.35
C TYR A 221 -0.39 -16.73 8.10
N SER A 222 -1.60 -17.28 7.99
CA SER A 222 -2.83 -16.52 7.72
C SER A 222 -2.67 -15.55 6.54
N VAL A 223 -2.15 -16.07 5.42
CA VAL A 223 -1.92 -15.29 4.20
C VAL A 223 -3.24 -15.02 3.50
N ASP A 224 -3.48 -13.78 3.07
CA ASP A 224 -4.74 -13.36 2.45
C ASP A 224 -4.70 -13.41 0.91
N GLY A 225 -3.51 -13.36 0.32
CA GLY A 225 -3.31 -13.43 -1.12
C GLY A 225 -1.87 -13.75 -1.49
N LEU A 226 -1.66 -14.17 -2.73
CA LEU A 226 -0.35 -14.53 -3.25
C LEU A 226 -0.06 -13.74 -4.53
N ARG A 227 1.15 -13.18 -4.63
CA ARG A 227 1.72 -12.80 -5.93
C ARG A 227 2.55 -13.97 -6.43
N VAL A 228 2.28 -14.41 -7.64
CA VAL A 228 2.93 -15.58 -8.24
C VAL A 228 3.97 -15.11 -9.24
N ASP A 229 5.23 -15.33 -8.89
CA ASP A 229 6.39 -15.03 -9.73
C ASP A 229 6.41 -15.87 -11.00
N SER A 230 6.92 -15.30 -12.08
CA SER A 230 7.24 -16.02 -13.32
C SER A 230 6.10 -16.91 -13.86
N ALA A 231 4.83 -16.48 -13.70
CA ALA A 231 3.66 -17.30 -14.04
C ALA A 231 3.63 -17.79 -15.50
N LYS A 232 4.25 -17.06 -16.43
CA LYS A 232 4.35 -17.46 -17.86
C LYS A 232 5.37 -18.56 -18.12
N HIS A 233 6.24 -18.85 -17.14
CA HIS A 233 7.28 -19.87 -17.24
C HIS A 233 6.81 -21.25 -16.71
N VAL A 234 5.60 -21.31 -16.17
CA VAL A 234 4.94 -22.55 -15.72
C VAL A 234 3.79 -22.85 -16.67
N GLU A 235 3.64 -24.10 -17.08
CA GLU A 235 2.56 -24.48 -17.99
C GLU A 235 1.18 -24.24 -17.36
N GLN A 236 0.23 -23.78 -18.18
CA GLN A 236 -1.09 -23.34 -17.73
C GLN A 236 -1.89 -24.42 -16.99
N SER A 237 -1.63 -25.70 -17.26
CA SER A 237 -2.33 -26.82 -16.65
C SER A 237 -2.00 -27.04 -15.17
N PHE A 238 -0.92 -26.45 -14.66
CA PHE A 238 -0.53 -26.45 -13.25
C PHE A 238 -1.50 -25.64 -12.37
N TRP A 239 -1.92 -24.47 -12.86
CA TRP A 239 -2.56 -23.45 -12.06
C TRP A 239 -3.93 -23.81 -11.46
N PRO A 240 -4.85 -24.53 -12.14
CA PRO A 240 -6.16 -24.84 -11.56
C PRO A 240 -6.08 -25.59 -10.23
N GLY A 241 -5.23 -26.63 -10.14
CA GLY A 241 -5.03 -27.40 -8.90
C GLY A 241 -4.33 -26.57 -7.82
N PHE A 242 -3.34 -25.78 -8.20
CA PHE A 242 -2.63 -24.90 -7.29
C PHE A 242 -3.55 -23.80 -6.72
N SER A 243 -4.38 -23.17 -7.56
CA SER A 243 -5.34 -22.14 -7.14
C SER A 243 -6.38 -22.71 -6.16
N GLU A 244 -6.90 -23.93 -6.43
CA GLU A 244 -7.82 -24.60 -5.53
C GLU A 244 -7.16 -24.91 -4.17
N ALA A 245 -5.90 -25.37 -4.16
CA ALA A 245 -5.14 -25.68 -2.95
C ALA A 245 -4.79 -24.41 -2.15
N ALA A 246 -4.48 -23.32 -2.81
CA ALA A 246 -4.19 -22.03 -2.18
C ALA A 246 -5.44 -21.44 -1.50
N GLY A 247 -6.59 -21.48 -2.16
CA GLY A 247 -7.86 -20.99 -1.64
C GLY A 247 -7.91 -19.49 -1.30
N VAL A 248 -6.94 -18.71 -1.80
CA VAL A 248 -6.80 -17.25 -1.64
C VAL A 248 -6.63 -16.57 -2.99
N TYR A 249 -6.76 -15.24 -3.03
CA TYR A 249 -6.56 -14.46 -4.25
C TYR A 249 -5.15 -14.65 -4.82
N LEU A 250 -5.06 -14.96 -6.12
CA LEU A 250 -3.81 -15.10 -6.85
C LEU A 250 -3.62 -13.95 -7.84
N LEU A 251 -2.49 -13.24 -7.72
CA LEU A 251 -2.03 -12.19 -8.62
C LEU A 251 -0.81 -12.71 -9.43
N GLY A 252 -1.03 -13.16 -10.66
CA GLY A 252 0.03 -13.72 -11.51
C GLY A 252 0.94 -12.67 -12.12
N GLU A 253 2.25 -12.92 -12.13
CA GLU A 253 3.18 -12.14 -12.93
C GLU A 253 3.31 -12.72 -14.33
N VAL A 254 2.77 -11.99 -15.29
CA VAL A 254 2.96 -12.24 -16.72
C VAL A 254 3.72 -11.06 -17.32
N PHE A 255 5.04 -11.09 -17.25
CA PHE A 255 5.90 -9.98 -17.68
C PHE A 255 5.90 -9.87 -19.20
N GLN A 256 4.84 -9.25 -19.75
CA GLN A 256 4.62 -9.04 -21.19
C GLN A 256 3.69 -7.83 -21.39
N GLY A 257 3.98 -7.02 -22.42
CA GLY A 257 3.21 -5.80 -22.73
C GLY A 257 2.03 -6.01 -23.70
N ASP A 258 1.89 -7.18 -24.32
CA ASP A 258 0.80 -7.47 -25.26
C ASP A 258 -0.42 -8.00 -24.50
N PRO A 259 -1.58 -7.30 -24.55
CA PRO A 259 -2.82 -7.80 -23.95
C PRO A 259 -3.23 -9.18 -24.44
N ALA A 260 -3.00 -9.49 -25.73
CA ALA A 260 -3.36 -10.79 -26.29
C ALA A 260 -2.59 -11.96 -25.66
N TYR A 261 -1.39 -11.69 -25.12
CA TYR A 261 -0.60 -12.67 -24.37
C TYR A 261 -0.99 -12.71 -22.89
N VAL A 262 -1.24 -11.55 -22.28
CA VAL A 262 -1.45 -11.42 -20.83
C VAL A 262 -2.86 -11.81 -20.40
N THR A 263 -3.90 -11.39 -21.14
CA THR A 263 -5.30 -11.55 -20.70
C THR A 263 -5.76 -13.01 -20.56
N PRO A 264 -5.27 -14.01 -21.35
CA PRO A 264 -5.65 -15.41 -21.17
C PRO A 264 -5.23 -16.00 -19.81
N TYR A 265 -4.21 -15.46 -19.14
CA TYR A 265 -3.79 -15.94 -17.82
C TYR A 265 -4.85 -15.69 -16.74
N GLN A 266 -5.79 -14.77 -16.97
CA GLN A 266 -6.92 -14.59 -16.04
C GLN A 266 -7.93 -15.76 -16.07
N ASP A 267 -7.77 -16.75 -16.93
CA ASP A 267 -8.50 -18.01 -16.82
C ASP A 267 -7.97 -18.92 -15.70
N TYR A 268 -6.76 -18.64 -15.21
CA TYR A 268 -6.03 -19.43 -14.21
C TYR A 268 -5.77 -18.65 -12.92
N PHE A 269 -5.72 -17.33 -12.97
CA PHE A 269 -5.50 -16.41 -11.85
C PHE A 269 -6.71 -15.52 -11.66
N ASP A 270 -6.98 -15.06 -10.43
CA ASP A 270 -8.00 -14.03 -10.19
C ASP A 270 -7.61 -12.72 -10.90
N GLY A 271 -6.35 -12.34 -10.82
CA GLY A 271 -5.78 -11.18 -11.47
C GLY A 271 -4.35 -11.41 -11.96
N VAL A 272 -3.87 -10.50 -12.79
CA VAL A 272 -2.47 -10.44 -13.23
C VAL A 272 -1.92 -9.04 -13.04
N LEU A 273 -0.59 -8.91 -12.95
CA LEU A 273 0.08 -7.60 -12.95
C LEU A 273 -0.14 -6.93 -14.31
N ASP A 274 -0.58 -5.67 -14.29
CA ASP A 274 -0.97 -4.92 -15.48
C ASP A 274 0.23 -4.33 -16.23
N TYR A 275 1.10 -5.20 -16.72
CA TYR A 275 2.23 -4.81 -17.56
C TYR A 275 1.82 -4.08 -18.85
N PRO A 276 0.71 -4.45 -19.54
CA PRO A 276 0.27 -3.68 -20.71
C PRO A 276 0.07 -2.20 -20.38
N SER A 277 -0.72 -1.88 -19.34
CA SER A 277 -0.93 -0.48 -18.93
C SER A 277 0.34 0.19 -18.43
N TYR A 278 1.22 -0.54 -17.71
CA TYR A 278 2.51 -0.01 -17.26
C TYR A 278 3.29 0.62 -18.42
N TYR A 279 3.45 -0.10 -19.53
CA TYR A 279 4.19 0.41 -20.69
C TYR A 279 3.53 1.64 -21.33
N TRP A 280 2.20 1.67 -21.42
CA TRP A 280 1.49 2.82 -22.00
C TRP A 280 1.54 4.05 -21.09
N VAL A 281 1.37 3.87 -19.79
CA VAL A 281 1.48 4.94 -18.78
C VAL A 281 2.89 5.52 -18.78
N LEU A 282 3.91 4.66 -18.79
CA LEU A 282 5.29 5.10 -18.88
C LEU A 282 5.53 5.96 -20.12
N ARG A 283 5.16 5.46 -21.32
CA ARG A 283 5.35 6.19 -22.59
C ARG A 283 4.50 7.46 -22.67
N ALA A 284 3.34 7.51 -22.03
CA ALA A 284 2.50 8.69 -22.01
C ALA A 284 3.08 9.83 -21.16
N PHE A 285 3.67 9.50 -19.99
CA PHE A 285 4.04 10.49 -18.99
C PHE A 285 5.54 10.64 -18.74
N GLN A 286 6.44 9.82 -19.30
CA GLN A 286 7.88 9.99 -19.11
C GLN A 286 8.46 11.25 -19.76
N SER A 287 7.70 11.91 -20.65
CA SER A 287 8.12 13.12 -21.35
C SER A 287 6.89 13.93 -21.80
N THR A 288 7.08 15.24 -22.05
CA THR A 288 6.04 16.11 -22.58
C THR A 288 5.68 15.79 -24.07
N SER A 289 6.41 14.93 -24.72
CA SER A 289 6.12 14.40 -26.07
C SER A 289 5.54 12.97 -26.04
N GLY A 290 5.13 12.48 -24.87
CA GLY A 290 4.55 11.16 -24.70
C GLY A 290 3.21 11.00 -25.44
N SER A 291 2.83 9.76 -25.75
CA SER A 291 1.64 9.46 -26.56
C SER A 291 0.40 9.20 -25.67
N ILE A 292 -0.44 10.21 -25.51
CA ILE A 292 -1.77 10.04 -24.87
C ILE A 292 -2.69 9.16 -25.74
N SER A 293 -2.61 9.26 -27.06
CA SER A 293 -3.46 8.45 -27.95
C SER A 293 -3.14 6.95 -27.85
N GLU A 294 -1.87 6.58 -27.68
CA GLU A 294 -1.47 5.19 -27.45
C GLU A 294 -2.05 4.67 -26.13
N LEU A 295 -1.95 5.47 -25.05
CA LEU A 295 -2.51 5.13 -23.75
C LEU A 295 -4.02 4.87 -23.85
N VAL A 296 -4.78 5.77 -24.49
CA VAL A 296 -6.24 5.66 -24.63
C VAL A 296 -6.62 4.41 -25.42
N SER A 297 -6.03 4.21 -26.60
CA SER A 297 -6.34 3.04 -27.43
C SER A 297 -5.91 1.73 -26.78
N GLY A 298 -4.79 1.73 -26.05
CA GLY A 298 -4.33 0.58 -25.27
C GLY A 298 -5.32 0.18 -24.17
N LEU A 299 -5.80 1.15 -23.40
CA LEU A 299 -6.78 0.91 -22.34
C LEU A 299 -8.11 0.37 -22.91
N GLU A 300 -8.60 0.94 -24.02
CA GLU A 300 -9.80 0.44 -24.69
C GLU A 300 -9.62 -1.01 -25.15
N ASN A 301 -8.46 -1.35 -25.72
CA ASN A 301 -8.13 -2.72 -26.09
C ASN A 301 -8.14 -3.66 -24.87
N LEU A 302 -7.47 -3.26 -23.79
CA LEU A 302 -7.39 -4.07 -22.57
C LEU A 302 -8.76 -4.26 -21.90
N GLN A 303 -9.61 -3.23 -21.86
CA GLN A 303 -10.98 -3.32 -21.35
C GLN A 303 -11.88 -4.27 -22.16
N ASN A 304 -11.58 -4.44 -23.45
CA ASN A 304 -12.32 -5.32 -24.34
C ASN A 304 -11.80 -6.77 -24.31
N THR A 305 -10.57 -6.99 -23.90
CA THR A 305 -9.91 -8.31 -23.94
C THR A 305 -9.80 -8.97 -22.57
N ALA A 306 -9.62 -8.18 -21.49
CA ALA A 306 -9.54 -8.70 -20.14
C ALA A 306 -10.89 -9.26 -19.67
N LYS A 307 -10.87 -10.39 -18.99
CA LYS A 307 -12.04 -11.03 -18.39
C LYS A 307 -12.62 -10.16 -17.27
N ASP A 308 -11.77 -9.68 -16.38
CA ASP A 308 -12.11 -8.74 -15.31
C ASP A 308 -10.93 -7.83 -14.94
N LEU A 309 -10.85 -6.68 -15.60
CA LEU A 309 -9.76 -5.72 -15.37
C LEU A 309 -9.73 -5.14 -13.94
N SER A 310 -10.86 -5.21 -13.21
CA SER A 310 -10.93 -4.70 -11.84
C SER A 310 -10.09 -5.51 -10.84
N LEU A 311 -9.64 -6.70 -11.23
CA LEU A 311 -8.77 -7.59 -10.45
C LEU A 311 -7.29 -7.52 -10.88
N TYR A 312 -6.93 -6.71 -11.88
CA TYR A 312 -5.52 -6.55 -12.26
C TYR A 312 -4.76 -5.71 -11.24
N GLY A 313 -3.49 -6.05 -10.99
CA GLY A 313 -2.60 -5.25 -10.18
C GLY A 313 -2.02 -4.07 -10.99
N SER A 314 -2.51 -2.86 -10.75
CA SER A 314 -2.08 -1.65 -11.43
C SER A 314 -0.86 -1.03 -10.75
N PHE A 315 0.26 -0.87 -11.47
CA PHE A 315 1.51 -0.35 -10.92
C PHE A 315 2.23 0.58 -11.92
N LEU A 316 3.11 1.43 -11.41
CA LEU A 316 4.02 2.28 -12.19
C LEU A 316 5.48 1.89 -11.99
N GLU A 317 5.83 1.38 -10.84
CA GLU A 317 7.16 0.92 -10.45
C GLU A 317 7.06 -0.42 -9.74
N ASN A 318 8.09 -1.26 -9.86
CA ASN A 318 8.30 -2.44 -9.03
C ASN A 318 9.82 -2.71 -8.91
N HIS A 319 10.18 -3.84 -8.31
CA HIS A 319 11.58 -4.20 -8.08
C HIS A 319 12.32 -4.73 -9.33
N ASP A 320 11.63 -4.88 -10.48
CA ASP A 320 12.18 -5.42 -11.74
C ASP A 320 12.24 -4.38 -12.86
N VAL A 321 11.50 -3.28 -12.74
CA VAL A 321 11.51 -2.18 -13.71
C VAL A 321 12.15 -0.93 -13.14
N GLU A 322 12.58 -0.03 -14.00
CA GLU A 322 13.16 1.25 -13.63
C GLU A 322 12.15 2.12 -12.88
N ARG A 323 12.64 2.88 -11.90
CA ARG A 323 11.78 3.86 -11.22
C ARG A 323 11.44 5.01 -12.15
N PHE A 324 10.20 5.50 -12.10
CA PHE A 324 9.72 6.56 -12.98
C PHE A 324 10.60 7.83 -12.96
N PRO A 325 11.12 8.30 -11.80
CA PRO A 325 12.02 9.45 -11.76
C PRO A 325 13.40 9.23 -12.41
N SER A 326 13.73 8.01 -12.89
CA SER A 326 14.92 7.80 -13.71
C SER A 326 14.75 8.30 -15.14
N PHE A 327 13.51 8.27 -15.65
CA PHE A 327 13.17 8.73 -17.00
C PHE A 327 12.99 10.25 -17.07
N THR A 328 12.43 10.87 -16.03
CA THR A 328 12.17 12.31 -15.97
C THR A 328 12.32 12.86 -14.57
N LYS A 329 12.77 14.11 -14.45
CA LYS A 329 12.81 14.85 -13.19
C LYS A 329 11.62 15.78 -13.02
N ASP A 330 10.74 15.87 -14.01
CA ASP A 330 9.50 16.64 -13.95
C ASP A 330 8.52 15.96 -12.98
N LYS A 331 8.27 16.63 -11.87
CA LYS A 331 7.40 16.10 -10.81
C LYS A 331 5.92 16.14 -11.20
N ALA A 332 5.51 17.05 -12.09
CA ALA A 332 4.13 17.06 -12.58
C ALA A 332 3.83 15.82 -13.42
N LEU A 333 4.77 15.41 -14.27
CA LEU A 333 4.66 14.15 -15.04
C LEU A 333 4.57 12.94 -14.10
N ALA A 334 5.43 12.87 -13.07
CA ALA A 334 5.39 11.78 -12.09
C ALA A 334 4.06 11.74 -11.32
N LYS A 335 3.54 12.89 -10.90
CA LYS A 335 2.25 13.00 -10.21
C LYS A 335 1.08 12.56 -11.09
N ASN A 336 1.09 12.89 -12.38
CA ASN A 336 0.10 12.41 -13.35
C ASN A 336 0.16 10.90 -13.49
N ALA A 337 1.35 10.31 -13.68
CA ALA A 337 1.53 8.88 -13.84
C ALA A 337 1.06 8.09 -12.59
N ILE A 338 1.42 8.55 -11.39
CA ILE A 338 0.99 7.93 -10.12
C ILE A 338 -0.52 8.04 -9.96
N ALA A 339 -1.10 9.23 -10.16
CA ALA A 339 -2.53 9.44 -9.99
C ALA A 339 -3.33 8.61 -11.02
N PHE A 340 -2.84 8.52 -12.27
CA PHE A 340 -3.44 7.67 -13.28
C PHE A 340 -3.43 6.20 -12.85
N THR A 341 -2.28 5.68 -12.40
CA THR A 341 -2.11 4.29 -11.96
C THR A 341 -3.02 3.94 -10.79
N MET A 342 -3.22 4.87 -9.84
CA MET A 342 -4.02 4.62 -8.65
C MET A 342 -5.53 4.76 -8.86
N LEU A 343 -5.97 5.52 -9.89
CA LEU A 343 -7.39 5.84 -10.10
C LEU A 343 -8.02 5.16 -11.32
N LYS A 344 -7.22 4.50 -12.19
CA LYS A 344 -7.75 3.66 -13.27
C LYS A 344 -8.40 2.37 -12.73
N ASP A 345 -8.86 1.49 -13.62
CA ASP A 345 -9.34 0.16 -13.25
C ASP A 345 -8.20 -0.71 -12.69
N GLY A 346 -8.54 -1.55 -11.72
CA GLY A 346 -7.61 -2.47 -11.06
C GLY A 346 -7.37 -2.14 -9.59
N ILE A 347 -6.50 -2.93 -8.97
CA ILE A 347 -6.04 -2.81 -7.59
C ILE A 347 -4.71 -2.05 -7.63
N PRO A 348 -4.63 -0.83 -7.07
CA PRO A 348 -3.41 -0.04 -7.13
C PRO A 348 -2.31 -0.65 -6.27
N ILE A 349 -1.09 -0.68 -6.82
CA ILE A 349 0.13 -1.12 -6.16
C ILE A 349 1.15 0.00 -6.20
N ILE A 350 1.68 0.37 -5.04
CA ILE A 350 2.80 1.32 -4.91
C ILE A 350 4.01 0.56 -4.37
N TYR A 351 5.12 0.69 -5.07
CA TYR A 351 6.40 0.11 -4.68
C TYR A 351 7.11 1.00 -3.66
N GLN A 352 7.66 0.41 -2.59
CA GLN A 352 8.43 1.13 -1.56
C GLN A 352 9.46 2.09 -2.17
N GLY A 353 9.53 3.31 -1.65
CA GLY A 353 10.42 4.37 -2.13
C GLY A 353 9.82 5.26 -3.22
N GLN A 354 8.71 4.86 -3.87
CA GLN A 354 7.99 5.71 -4.81
C GLN A 354 7.42 6.95 -4.11
N GLU A 355 6.95 6.79 -2.88
CA GLU A 355 6.48 7.86 -1.99
C GLU A 355 7.62 8.78 -1.48
N GLN A 356 8.87 8.38 -1.66
CA GLN A 356 10.08 9.16 -1.36
C GLN A 356 10.78 9.69 -2.61
N TYR A 357 10.17 9.49 -3.80
CA TYR A 357 10.70 9.92 -5.09
C TYR A 357 12.06 9.33 -5.42
N TYR A 358 12.29 8.06 -5.06
CA TYR A 358 13.50 7.32 -5.42
C TYR A 358 13.62 7.20 -6.95
N SER A 359 14.85 7.09 -7.47
CA SER A 359 15.12 7.25 -8.90
C SER A 359 16.12 6.25 -9.48
N GLY A 360 16.26 5.07 -8.87
CA GLY A 360 17.15 4.03 -9.38
C GLY A 360 16.73 3.53 -10.77
N SER A 361 17.71 3.42 -11.68
CA SER A 361 17.48 3.09 -13.09
C SER A 361 17.66 1.59 -13.35
N GLY A 362 16.71 0.78 -12.92
CA GLY A 362 16.73 -0.66 -13.10
C GLY A 362 17.54 -1.42 -12.03
N THR A 363 17.44 -2.74 -12.06
CA THR A 363 18.07 -3.63 -11.09
C THR A 363 19.60 -3.62 -11.23
N PRO A 364 20.36 -3.48 -10.13
CA PRO A 364 19.90 -3.44 -8.73
C PRO A 364 19.59 -2.03 -8.21
N SER A 365 19.77 -0.97 -9.00
CA SER A 365 19.71 0.42 -8.55
C SER A 365 18.32 0.85 -8.07
N ASN A 366 17.26 0.20 -8.56
CA ASN A 366 15.86 0.43 -8.19
C ASN A 366 15.44 -0.23 -6.86
N ARG A 367 16.38 -0.87 -6.13
CA ARG A 367 16.14 -1.57 -4.87
C ARG A 367 16.80 -0.85 -3.70
N GLU A 368 16.66 0.48 -3.66
CA GLU A 368 17.20 1.34 -2.61
C GLU A 368 16.57 1.02 -1.25
N ALA A 369 17.36 1.18 -0.18
CA ALA A 369 16.88 0.98 1.18
C ALA A 369 16.02 2.15 1.65
N LEU A 370 14.76 1.86 2.01
CA LEU A 370 13.80 2.88 2.40
C LEU A 370 14.16 3.60 3.71
N TRP A 371 14.81 2.91 4.66
CA TRP A 371 15.21 3.54 5.93
C TRP A 371 16.12 4.75 5.77
N LEU A 372 16.85 4.87 4.64
CA LEU A 372 17.71 6.02 4.36
C LEU A 372 16.91 7.31 4.09
N SER A 373 15.61 7.22 3.80
CA SER A 373 14.68 8.36 3.72
C SER A 373 14.21 8.85 5.09
N SER A 374 14.58 8.13 6.17
CA SER A 374 14.03 8.32 7.51
C SER A 374 12.49 8.23 7.56
N TYR A 375 11.88 7.58 6.58
CA TYR A 375 10.42 7.42 6.43
C TYR A 375 9.66 8.75 6.52
N SER A 376 10.12 9.76 5.78
CA SER A 376 9.53 11.10 5.84
C SER A 376 8.06 11.09 5.39
N THR A 377 7.15 11.29 6.35
CA THR A 377 5.73 11.47 6.05
C THR A 377 5.41 12.85 5.47
N SER A 378 6.34 13.80 5.54
CA SER A 378 6.24 15.13 4.92
C SER A 378 6.72 15.15 3.46
N SER A 379 7.16 14.00 2.91
CA SER A 379 7.49 13.90 1.48
C SER A 379 6.28 14.30 0.64
N GLU A 380 6.53 15.09 -0.40
CA GLU A 380 5.50 15.53 -1.34
C GLU A 380 4.73 14.36 -1.97
N PHE A 381 5.44 13.28 -2.30
CA PHE A 381 4.85 12.10 -2.92
C PHE A 381 4.16 11.19 -1.90
N TYR A 382 4.62 11.15 -0.65
CA TYR A 382 3.90 10.48 0.44
C TYR A 382 2.50 11.10 0.62
N GLN A 383 2.43 12.42 0.74
CA GLN A 383 1.18 13.15 0.88
C GLN A 383 0.28 13.02 -0.37
N TRP A 384 0.89 12.99 -1.56
CA TRP A 384 0.19 12.79 -2.82
C TRP A 384 -0.51 11.44 -2.89
N ILE A 385 0.21 10.36 -2.57
CA ILE A 385 -0.31 8.99 -2.54
C ILE A 385 -1.38 8.84 -1.46
N ALA A 386 -1.18 9.42 -0.28
CA ALA A 386 -2.17 9.40 0.79
C ALA A 386 -3.52 10.02 0.36
N LYS A 387 -3.49 11.19 -0.31
CA LYS A 387 -4.71 11.81 -0.86
C LYS A 387 -5.41 10.94 -1.91
N LEU A 388 -4.64 10.30 -2.79
CA LEU A 388 -5.19 9.40 -3.82
C LEU A 388 -5.85 8.15 -3.21
N ASN A 389 -5.25 7.55 -2.19
CA ASN A 389 -5.88 6.46 -1.44
C ASN A 389 -7.13 6.92 -0.70
N GLN A 390 -7.11 8.12 -0.11
CA GLN A 390 -8.25 8.67 0.62
C GLN A 390 -9.46 8.90 -0.29
N ILE A 391 -9.30 9.51 -1.47
CA ILE A 391 -10.41 9.67 -2.41
C ILE A 391 -10.93 8.33 -2.93
N ARG A 392 -10.01 7.38 -3.19
CA ARG A 392 -10.42 6.03 -3.60
C ARG A 392 -11.25 5.35 -2.51
N ALA A 393 -10.84 5.43 -1.24
CA ALA A 393 -11.58 4.86 -0.11
C ALA A 393 -12.96 5.51 0.07
N ILE A 394 -13.07 6.83 -0.06
CA ILE A 394 -14.35 7.57 -0.01
C ILE A 394 -15.29 7.12 -1.15
N ALA A 395 -14.76 7.05 -2.37
CA ALA A 395 -15.56 6.63 -3.52
C ALA A 395 -16.08 5.17 -3.37
N ILE A 396 -15.22 4.26 -2.88
CA ILE A 396 -15.61 2.86 -2.60
C ILE A 396 -16.68 2.78 -1.51
N ALA A 397 -16.55 3.59 -0.45
CA ALA A 397 -17.51 3.58 0.65
C ALA A 397 -18.90 4.11 0.24
N GLN A 398 -18.95 5.05 -0.70
CA GLN A 398 -20.19 5.71 -1.11
C GLN A 398 -20.84 5.10 -2.35
N ASP A 399 -20.08 4.50 -3.26
CA ASP A 399 -20.58 3.84 -4.46
C ASP A 399 -20.20 2.35 -4.45
N LYS A 400 -21.17 1.48 -4.17
CA LYS A 400 -20.98 0.02 -4.12
C LYS A 400 -20.46 -0.59 -5.43
N ASP A 401 -20.68 0.10 -6.55
CA ASP A 401 -20.30 -0.35 -7.88
C ASP A 401 -18.95 0.26 -8.34
N PHE A 402 -18.34 1.18 -7.55
CA PHE A 402 -17.13 1.91 -7.92
C PHE A 402 -16.00 1.00 -8.39
N VAL A 403 -15.69 -0.07 -7.66
CA VAL A 403 -14.56 -0.95 -7.97
C VAL A 403 -14.78 -1.78 -9.24
N THR A 404 -16.02 -2.11 -9.57
CA THR A 404 -16.41 -2.87 -10.77
C THR A 404 -16.82 -1.99 -11.95
N TYR A 405 -17.00 -0.67 -11.70
CA TYR A 405 -17.31 0.28 -12.76
C TYR A 405 -16.12 0.38 -13.73
N LYS A 406 -16.33 0.04 -15.00
CA LYS A 406 -15.32 0.22 -16.04
C LYS A 406 -15.13 1.70 -16.32
N SER A 407 -13.92 2.21 -16.10
CA SER A 407 -13.59 3.61 -16.36
C SER A 407 -13.82 3.96 -17.83
N LYS A 408 -14.25 5.21 -18.08
CA LYS A 408 -14.54 5.71 -19.43
C LYS A 408 -13.66 6.91 -19.73
N THR A 409 -13.02 6.91 -20.88
CA THR A 409 -12.40 8.11 -21.43
C THR A 409 -13.49 9.09 -21.85
N VAL A 410 -13.54 10.27 -21.22
CA VAL A 410 -14.55 11.30 -21.49
C VAL A 410 -14.02 12.46 -22.31
N TYR A 411 -12.70 12.58 -22.40
CA TYR A 411 -11.98 13.53 -23.24
C TYR A 411 -10.56 13.01 -23.50
N SER A 412 -10.04 13.25 -24.71
CA SER A 412 -8.61 13.07 -24.98
C SER A 412 -8.15 13.98 -26.13
N ASP A 413 -6.92 14.48 -26.02
CA ASP A 413 -6.19 15.15 -27.09
C ASP A 413 -4.71 14.69 -27.10
N SER A 414 -3.81 15.42 -27.76
CA SER A 414 -2.39 15.03 -27.86
C SER A 414 -1.66 15.02 -26.51
N HIS A 415 -2.15 15.76 -25.51
CA HIS A 415 -1.47 16.00 -24.22
C HIS A 415 -2.33 15.68 -23.00
N THR A 416 -3.63 15.51 -23.15
CA THR A 416 -4.56 15.42 -22.03
C THR A 416 -5.51 14.25 -22.23
N VAL A 417 -5.78 13.53 -21.13
CA VAL A 417 -6.84 12.53 -21.06
C VAL A 417 -7.67 12.77 -19.80
N ALA A 418 -9.00 12.73 -19.95
CA ALA A 418 -9.90 12.74 -18.81
C ALA A 418 -10.67 11.41 -18.76
N MET A 419 -10.75 10.86 -17.56
CA MET A 419 -11.42 9.58 -17.30
C MET A 419 -12.49 9.76 -16.22
N ARG A 420 -13.59 9.06 -16.37
CA ARG A 420 -14.64 8.95 -15.37
C ARG A 420 -14.69 7.53 -14.82
N LYS A 421 -14.81 7.41 -13.49
CA LYS A 421 -15.07 6.14 -12.79
C LYS A 421 -16.13 6.36 -11.71
N GLY A 422 -17.06 5.43 -11.60
CA GLY A 422 -18.17 5.48 -10.63
C GLY A 422 -19.50 5.88 -11.22
N SER A 423 -20.56 5.58 -10.49
CA SER A 423 -21.98 5.83 -10.85
C SER A 423 -22.29 7.33 -10.88
N ALA A 424 -23.33 7.72 -11.61
CA ALA A 424 -23.78 9.11 -11.66
C ALA A 424 -24.08 9.67 -10.26
N GLY A 425 -23.56 10.85 -9.95
CA GLY A 425 -23.66 11.50 -8.65
C GLY A 425 -22.61 11.05 -7.62
N TYR A 426 -21.77 10.03 -7.96
CA TYR A 426 -20.64 9.52 -7.16
C TYR A 426 -19.35 9.40 -7.98
N GLN A 427 -19.37 9.86 -9.21
CA GLN A 427 -18.26 9.68 -10.14
C GLN A 427 -17.04 10.51 -9.74
N VAL A 428 -15.89 9.87 -9.77
CA VAL A 428 -14.58 10.50 -9.80
C VAL A 428 -14.24 10.80 -11.27
N VAL A 429 -14.00 12.07 -11.60
CA VAL A 429 -13.53 12.48 -12.92
C VAL A 429 -12.10 12.99 -12.78
N SER A 430 -11.16 12.23 -13.32
CA SER A 430 -9.72 12.53 -13.26
C SER A 430 -9.23 13.07 -14.59
N VAL A 431 -8.49 14.18 -14.56
CA VAL A 431 -7.92 14.84 -15.74
C VAL A 431 -6.41 14.82 -15.61
N PHE A 432 -5.75 14.15 -16.55
CA PHE A 432 -4.30 13.95 -16.57
C PHE A 432 -3.69 14.63 -17.79
N THR A 433 -2.46 15.12 -17.65
CA THR A 433 -1.75 15.76 -18.75
C THR A 433 -0.25 15.47 -18.72
N ASN A 434 0.37 15.48 -19.89
CA ASN A 434 1.82 15.37 -20.02
C ASN A 434 2.51 16.70 -20.46
N VAL A 435 1.87 17.85 -20.30
CA VAL A 435 2.49 19.14 -20.68
C VAL A 435 3.67 19.53 -19.79
N GLY A 436 3.81 18.89 -18.61
CA GLY A 436 4.91 19.12 -17.67
C GLY A 436 4.76 20.36 -16.79
N GLU A 437 5.62 20.47 -15.76
CA GLU A 437 5.54 21.48 -14.70
C GLU A 437 5.73 22.94 -15.18
N SER A 438 6.33 23.14 -16.35
CA SER A 438 6.56 24.48 -16.92
C SER A 438 5.40 24.99 -17.80
N SER A 439 4.33 24.24 -17.93
CA SER A 439 3.22 24.54 -18.83
C SER A 439 1.87 24.34 -18.14
N SER A 440 0.82 24.85 -18.77
CA SER A 440 -0.57 24.64 -18.33
C SER A 440 -1.42 24.21 -19.51
N ALA A 441 -2.44 23.40 -19.25
CA ALA A 441 -3.45 23.04 -20.23
C ALA A 441 -4.84 23.46 -19.74
N SER A 442 -5.77 23.69 -20.67
CA SER A 442 -7.17 23.95 -20.33
C SER A 442 -8.08 23.12 -21.23
N VAL A 443 -9.01 22.41 -20.62
CA VAL A 443 -9.91 21.50 -21.34
C VAL A 443 -11.35 21.75 -20.90
N THR A 444 -12.30 21.56 -21.83
CA THR A 444 -13.73 21.59 -21.50
C THR A 444 -14.27 20.18 -21.60
N LEU A 445 -14.76 19.67 -20.49
CA LEU A 445 -15.34 18.35 -20.35
C LEU A 445 -16.86 18.44 -20.60
N PRO A 446 -17.41 17.66 -21.55
CA PRO A 446 -18.85 17.68 -21.83
C PRO A 446 -19.62 16.91 -20.74
N SER A 447 -20.81 17.40 -20.37
CA SER A 447 -21.73 16.71 -19.43
C SER A 447 -22.06 15.29 -19.90
N SER A 448 -22.23 15.06 -21.18
CA SER A 448 -22.51 13.73 -21.76
C SER A 448 -21.44 12.67 -21.47
N GLY A 449 -20.19 13.10 -21.17
CA GLY A 449 -19.09 12.22 -20.77
C GLY A 449 -19.00 12.08 -19.26
N THR A 450 -19.04 13.20 -18.55
CA THR A 450 -18.84 13.26 -17.09
C THR A 450 -20.06 12.86 -16.27
N ASP A 451 -21.27 12.98 -16.82
CA ASP A 451 -22.57 12.90 -16.12
C ASP A 451 -22.67 13.91 -14.95
N PHE A 452 -21.99 15.05 -15.05
CA PHE A 452 -22.18 16.14 -14.12
C PHE A 452 -23.49 16.88 -14.43
N ASP A 453 -24.20 17.26 -13.38
CA ASP A 453 -25.42 18.07 -13.49
C ASP A 453 -25.09 19.53 -13.82
N ALA A 454 -26.09 20.28 -14.31
CA ALA A 454 -26.00 21.73 -14.47
C ALA A 454 -25.79 22.41 -13.10
N ASP A 455 -24.96 23.45 -13.09
CA ASP A 455 -24.65 24.26 -11.90
C ASP A 455 -24.17 23.43 -10.68
N GLN A 456 -23.58 22.25 -10.92
CA GLN A 456 -23.10 21.35 -9.88
C GLN A 456 -21.77 21.84 -9.28
N ALA A 457 -21.73 21.88 -7.94
CA ALA A 457 -20.49 22.17 -7.22
C ALA A 457 -19.59 20.91 -7.17
N LEU A 458 -18.32 21.07 -7.54
CA LEU A 458 -17.28 20.06 -7.56
C LEU A 458 -16.07 20.52 -6.78
N VAL A 459 -15.27 19.60 -6.28
CA VAL A 459 -13.97 19.85 -5.64
C VAL A 459 -12.90 19.05 -6.39
N ASP A 460 -11.81 19.69 -6.77
CA ASP A 460 -10.56 18.99 -7.08
C ASP A 460 -9.92 18.56 -5.77
N VAL A 461 -9.97 17.26 -5.47
CA VAL A 461 -9.53 16.72 -4.18
C VAL A 461 -8.00 16.76 -3.98
N LEU A 462 -7.23 17.02 -5.04
CA LEU A 462 -5.78 17.13 -4.93
C LEU A 462 -5.34 18.53 -4.46
N SER A 463 -6.04 19.58 -4.90
CA SER A 463 -5.75 20.97 -4.56
C SER A 463 -6.78 21.62 -3.65
N CYS A 464 -7.89 20.95 -3.39
CA CYS A 464 -9.07 21.47 -2.68
C CYS A 464 -9.69 22.71 -3.33
N THR A 465 -9.45 22.91 -4.63
CA THR A 465 -10.05 23.99 -5.41
C THR A 465 -11.48 23.61 -5.80
N THR A 466 -12.41 24.54 -5.63
CA THR A 466 -13.81 24.35 -6.01
C THR A 466 -14.06 24.76 -7.46
N PHE A 467 -14.94 24.01 -8.13
CA PHE A 467 -15.40 24.27 -9.49
C PHE A 467 -16.93 24.24 -9.51
N THR A 468 -17.53 24.87 -10.52
CA THR A 468 -18.97 24.77 -10.78
C THR A 468 -19.16 24.51 -12.28
N THR A 469 -19.99 23.52 -12.61
CA THR A 469 -20.36 23.24 -14.00
C THR A 469 -21.23 24.35 -14.57
N GLY A 470 -21.22 24.50 -15.88
CA GLY A 470 -22.12 25.42 -16.57
C GLY A 470 -23.58 24.97 -16.50
N SER A 471 -24.50 25.83 -17.01
CA SER A 471 -25.93 25.52 -17.11
C SER A 471 -26.27 24.36 -18.05
N ASP A 472 -25.29 23.89 -18.82
CA ASP A 472 -25.34 22.69 -19.66
C ASP A 472 -24.61 21.48 -19.05
N GLY A 473 -24.11 21.62 -17.82
CA GLY A 473 -23.33 20.60 -17.12
C GLY A 473 -21.89 20.44 -17.61
N ALA A 474 -21.46 21.22 -18.59
CA ALA A 474 -20.07 21.20 -19.07
C ALA A 474 -19.14 21.86 -18.03
N LEU A 475 -17.88 21.43 -17.98
CA LEU A 475 -16.88 21.95 -17.06
C LEU A 475 -15.59 22.30 -17.77
N THR A 476 -15.13 23.55 -17.66
CA THR A 476 -13.79 23.94 -18.08
C THR A 476 -12.83 23.83 -16.90
N VAL A 477 -11.74 23.08 -17.09
CA VAL A 477 -10.70 22.81 -16.07
C VAL A 477 -9.36 23.27 -16.59
N THR A 478 -8.61 23.99 -15.74
CA THR A 478 -7.22 24.34 -16.00
C THR A 478 -6.29 23.44 -15.20
N LEU A 479 -5.31 22.87 -15.89
CA LEU A 479 -4.24 22.05 -15.30
C LEU A 479 -3.00 22.93 -15.15
N ASP A 480 -2.95 23.72 -14.08
CA ASP A 480 -1.87 24.66 -13.81
C ASP A 480 -0.59 23.89 -13.50
N ASN A 481 0.54 24.36 -14.07
CA ASN A 481 1.86 23.73 -13.90
C ASN A 481 1.84 22.21 -14.26
N GLY A 482 1.00 21.80 -15.21
CA GLY A 482 0.87 20.42 -15.65
C GLY A 482 0.38 19.44 -14.58
N LEU A 483 -0.21 19.91 -13.47
CA LEU A 483 -0.72 19.06 -12.42
C LEU A 483 -2.07 18.45 -12.80
N PRO A 484 -2.34 17.19 -12.45
CA PRO A 484 -3.64 16.58 -12.71
C PRO A 484 -4.72 17.17 -11.82
N ARG A 485 -5.99 16.99 -12.21
CA ARG A 485 -7.16 17.30 -11.39
C ARG A 485 -7.96 16.02 -11.13
N VAL A 486 -8.48 15.89 -9.93
CA VAL A 486 -9.37 14.79 -9.54
C VAL A 486 -10.63 15.38 -8.95
N LEU A 487 -11.66 15.43 -9.76
CA LEU A 487 -12.92 16.11 -9.48
C LEU A 487 -13.92 15.15 -8.86
N TYR A 488 -14.54 15.59 -7.76
CA TYR A 488 -15.57 14.82 -7.07
C TYR A 488 -16.73 15.76 -6.66
N PRO A 489 -17.99 15.29 -6.62
CA PRO A 489 -19.11 16.13 -6.20
C PRO A 489 -18.92 16.66 -4.77
N ALA A 490 -18.95 17.98 -4.60
CA ALA A 490 -18.70 18.63 -3.30
C ALA A 490 -19.66 18.15 -2.20
N SER A 491 -20.91 17.85 -2.56
CA SER A 491 -21.92 17.31 -1.64
C SER A 491 -21.56 15.94 -1.06
N ARG A 492 -20.60 15.21 -1.66
CA ARG A 492 -20.15 13.90 -1.22
C ARG A 492 -18.93 13.94 -0.30
N LEU A 493 -18.33 15.12 -0.11
CA LEU A 493 -17.19 15.32 0.77
C LEU A 493 -17.56 15.89 2.15
N ALA A 494 -18.83 16.27 2.35
CA ALA A 494 -19.28 16.98 3.56
C ALA A 494 -19.00 16.24 4.88
N ASP A 495 -18.98 14.90 4.84
CA ASP A 495 -18.73 14.05 6.01
C ASP A 495 -17.31 13.43 5.99
N SER A 496 -16.42 13.96 5.15
CA SER A 496 -15.01 13.48 5.04
C SER A 496 -14.04 14.57 5.46
N ASP A 497 -12.86 14.14 5.94
CA ASP A 497 -11.76 15.07 6.27
C ASP A 497 -11.04 15.60 5.01
N LEU A 498 -11.33 15.03 3.84
CA LEU A 498 -10.70 15.42 2.58
C LEU A 498 -11.22 16.78 2.10
N CYS A 499 -10.32 17.73 1.93
CA CYS A 499 -10.63 19.12 1.58
C CYS A 499 -11.60 19.82 2.55
N SER A 500 -11.68 19.36 3.79
CA SER A 500 -12.31 20.13 4.87
C SER A 500 -11.43 21.33 5.26
N ASP A 501 -11.95 22.28 6.01
CA ASP A 501 -11.19 23.44 6.52
C ASP A 501 -9.99 23.02 7.42
N SER A 502 -9.91 21.74 7.76
CA SER A 502 -8.83 21.08 8.50
C SER A 502 -7.73 20.47 7.60
N ASP A 503 -7.89 20.46 6.27
CA ASP A 503 -6.87 19.92 5.36
C ASP A 503 -5.67 20.85 5.26
N PRO A 504 -4.44 20.45 5.66
CA PRO A 504 -3.24 21.28 5.60
C PRO A 504 -2.82 21.71 4.17
N GLY A 505 -3.48 21.16 3.13
CA GLY A 505 -3.24 21.49 1.71
C GLY A 505 -4.17 22.53 1.10
N ALA A 506 -5.16 23.05 1.83
CA ALA A 506 -6.09 24.06 1.33
C ALA A 506 -5.44 25.44 1.30
N THR A 507 -4.81 25.80 0.18
CA THR A 507 -4.39 27.18 -0.08
C THR A 507 -5.56 27.97 -0.65
N THR A 508 -6.23 28.75 0.19
CA THR A 508 -7.21 29.75 -0.26
C THR A 508 -6.50 30.93 -0.90
N THR A 509 -6.44 30.95 -2.23
CA THR A 509 -6.18 32.20 -2.97
C THR A 509 -7.51 32.89 -3.23
N SER A 510 -7.96 33.72 -2.30
CA SER A 510 -9.05 34.67 -2.53
C SER A 510 -8.50 36.08 -2.61
N SER A 511 -8.63 36.71 -3.79
CA SER A 511 -8.53 38.14 -3.95
C SER A 511 -9.81 38.81 -3.40
N PRO A 512 -9.75 39.88 -2.65
CA PRO A 512 -10.90 40.39 -1.93
C PRO A 512 -11.79 41.27 -2.83
N THR A 513 -13.06 40.87 -2.95
CA THR A 513 -14.14 41.82 -3.28
C THR A 513 -15.18 41.76 -2.17
N PRO A 514 -15.58 42.86 -1.55
CA PRO A 514 -16.41 42.85 -0.37
C PRO A 514 -17.90 42.69 -0.75
N THR A 515 -18.51 41.60 -0.37
CA THR A 515 -19.98 41.49 -0.29
C THR A 515 -20.36 40.83 1.02
N THR A 516 -21.09 41.56 1.81
CA THR A 516 -21.71 41.18 3.07
C THR A 516 -22.68 40.02 2.88
N SER A 517 -22.47 38.88 3.61
CA SER A 517 -23.51 37.89 3.84
C SER A 517 -23.36 37.26 5.22
N ALA A 518 -24.50 37.02 5.84
CA ALA A 518 -24.80 36.72 7.21
C ALA A 518 -24.02 35.52 7.77
N GLY A 519 -23.44 35.73 8.98
CA GLY A 519 -22.72 34.74 9.75
C GLY A 519 -23.63 33.65 10.32
N GLY A 520 -23.09 32.43 10.30
CA GLY A 520 -23.43 31.42 11.31
C GLY A 520 -22.98 31.94 12.71
N PRO A 521 -23.48 31.40 13.82
CA PRO A 521 -23.20 31.97 15.12
C PRO A 521 -21.71 31.91 15.41
N ALA A 522 -21.07 33.07 15.49
CA ALA A 522 -19.69 33.20 15.95
C ALA A 522 -19.59 32.58 17.35
N CYS A 523 -18.52 31.82 17.60
CA CYS A 523 -18.23 31.32 18.94
C CYS A 523 -18.13 32.49 19.91
N THR A 524 -19.07 32.58 20.86
CA THR A 524 -19.13 33.66 21.85
C THR A 524 -18.32 33.34 23.11
N LEU A 525 -17.76 32.13 23.20
CA LEU A 525 -16.94 31.71 24.34
C LEU A 525 -15.51 32.24 24.18
N SER A 526 -14.98 32.84 25.25
CA SER A 526 -13.59 33.31 25.30
C SER A 526 -12.59 32.17 25.56
N ALA A 527 -13.04 31.05 26.12
CA ALA A 527 -12.27 29.84 26.35
C ALA A 527 -13.21 28.65 26.60
N VAL A 528 -12.72 27.45 26.31
CA VAL A 528 -13.41 26.17 26.55
C VAL A 528 -12.47 25.22 27.31
N ASP A 529 -13.03 24.30 28.06
CA ASP A 529 -12.30 23.30 28.80
C ASP A 529 -12.11 22.05 27.92
N ILE A 530 -10.85 21.68 27.66
CA ILE A 530 -10.49 20.46 26.93
C ILE A 530 -9.90 19.46 27.92
N ILE A 531 -10.50 18.28 27.98
CA ILE A 531 -10.08 17.18 28.84
C ILE A 531 -9.10 16.31 28.04
N PHE A 532 -7.84 16.25 28.45
CA PHE A 532 -6.83 15.38 27.85
C PHE A 532 -6.66 14.13 28.71
N ASN A 533 -6.94 12.97 28.11
CA ASN A 533 -6.80 11.64 28.69
C ASN A 533 -5.66 10.89 27.98
N GLU A 534 -4.68 10.42 28.74
CA GLU A 534 -3.56 9.65 28.22
C GLU A 534 -3.44 8.32 28.96
N LEU A 535 -3.45 7.20 28.20
CA LEU A 535 -3.17 5.88 28.75
C LEU A 535 -1.67 5.61 28.66
N VAL A 536 -1.00 5.61 29.81
CA VAL A 536 0.45 5.39 29.86
C VAL A 536 0.86 4.71 31.17
N THR A 537 1.57 3.59 31.03
CA THR A 537 2.17 2.90 32.18
C THR A 537 3.35 3.69 32.70
N THR A 538 3.36 3.94 34.01
CA THR A 538 4.41 4.65 34.73
C THR A 538 4.94 3.82 35.89
N VAL A 539 6.17 4.08 36.32
CA VAL A 539 6.73 3.52 37.55
C VAL A 539 6.53 4.49 38.69
N TRP A 540 6.61 3.99 39.93
CA TRP A 540 6.43 4.82 41.10
C TRP A 540 7.42 6.00 41.12
N GLY A 541 6.89 7.23 41.27
CA GLY A 541 7.68 8.47 41.26
C GLY A 541 7.78 9.14 39.89
N GLU A 542 7.22 8.56 38.80
CA GLU A 542 7.03 9.27 37.53
C GLU A 542 5.73 10.08 37.53
N THR A 543 5.75 11.21 36.85
CA THR A 543 4.60 12.09 36.60
C THR A 543 4.45 12.30 35.10
N VAL A 544 3.21 12.24 34.59
CA VAL A 544 2.90 12.55 33.18
C VAL A 544 2.50 14.01 33.08
N LYS A 545 3.03 14.69 32.05
CA LYS A 545 2.69 16.07 31.73
C LYS A 545 2.38 16.23 30.26
N ILE A 546 1.57 17.25 29.89
CA ILE A 546 1.32 17.68 28.52
C ILE A 546 2.04 19.01 28.26
N VAL A 547 2.73 19.11 27.13
CA VAL A 547 3.51 20.28 26.71
C VAL A 547 3.26 20.55 25.24
N GLY A 548 3.15 21.82 24.84
CA GLY A 548 2.80 22.18 23.46
C GLY A 548 3.18 23.60 23.08
N ASN A 549 2.73 24.03 21.90
CA ASN A 549 3.08 25.28 21.23
C ASN A 549 2.30 26.51 21.74
N SER A 550 1.50 26.37 22.78
CA SER A 550 0.75 27.49 23.35
C SER A 550 1.19 27.84 24.78
N PRO A 551 0.94 29.06 25.28
CA PRO A 551 1.23 29.45 26.66
C PRO A 551 0.56 28.52 27.68
N GLU A 552 -0.67 28.09 27.43
CA GLU A 552 -1.44 27.18 28.26
C GLU A 552 -0.84 25.77 28.33
N LEU A 553 -0.01 25.40 27.36
CA LEU A 553 0.73 24.13 27.29
C LEU A 553 2.24 24.33 27.47
N GLY A 554 2.67 25.49 27.99
CA GLY A 554 4.05 25.74 28.43
C GLY A 554 5.05 26.04 27.31
N ASN A 555 4.62 26.32 26.06
CA ASN A 555 5.47 26.72 24.93
C ASN A 555 6.68 25.78 24.73
N TRP A 556 6.44 24.48 24.68
CA TRP A 556 7.44 23.41 24.54
C TRP A 556 8.50 23.34 25.65
N ASN A 557 8.30 24.05 26.78
CA ASN A 557 9.20 23.99 27.90
C ASN A 557 8.71 22.97 28.95
N PRO A 558 9.42 21.84 29.19
CA PRO A 558 9.00 20.82 30.17
C PRO A 558 8.79 21.35 31.60
N VAL A 559 9.47 22.43 31.99
CA VAL A 559 9.29 23.07 33.31
C VAL A 559 7.90 23.67 33.46
N ASN A 560 7.36 24.22 32.35
CA ASN A 560 6.05 24.86 32.27
C ASN A 560 4.93 23.92 31.82
N ALA A 561 5.24 22.66 31.57
CA ALA A 561 4.29 21.64 31.10
C ALA A 561 3.20 21.38 32.13
N VAL A 562 1.95 21.19 31.70
CA VAL A 562 0.79 20.97 32.57
C VAL A 562 0.80 19.53 33.08
N THR A 563 0.71 19.35 34.40
CA THR A 563 0.74 18.03 35.02
C THR A 563 -0.63 17.34 34.94
N LEU A 564 -0.64 16.06 34.57
CA LEU A 564 -1.83 15.22 34.57
C LEU A 564 -2.04 14.59 35.94
N ASP A 565 -3.31 14.36 36.29
CA ASP A 565 -3.74 13.68 37.50
C ASP A 565 -3.84 12.17 37.27
N ALA A 566 -3.33 11.38 38.22
CA ALA A 566 -3.36 9.92 38.20
C ALA A 566 -4.44 9.33 39.14
N SER A 567 -5.39 10.12 39.62
CA SER A 567 -6.39 9.65 40.61
C SER A 567 -7.24 8.47 40.13
N GLN A 568 -7.36 8.30 38.81
CA GLN A 568 -8.08 7.19 38.17
C GLN A 568 -7.15 6.09 37.60
N TYR A 569 -5.86 6.16 37.88
CA TYR A 569 -4.89 5.19 37.44
C TYR A 569 -5.07 3.84 38.11
N THR A 570 -5.13 2.77 37.32
CA THR A 570 -5.03 1.37 37.76
C THR A 570 -4.05 0.62 36.89
N SER A 571 -3.55 -0.54 37.34
CA SER A 571 -2.66 -1.37 36.50
C SER A 571 -3.34 -1.92 35.22
N SER A 572 -4.66 -2.04 35.22
CA SER A 572 -5.46 -2.46 34.06
C SER A 572 -6.00 -1.28 33.23
N ASN A 573 -5.96 -0.06 33.77
CA ASN A 573 -6.35 1.17 33.10
C ASN A 573 -5.40 2.30 33.55
N PRO A 574 -4.22 2.44 32.91
CA PRO A 574 -3.17 3.38 33.35
C PRO A 574 -3.48 4.82 32.90
N LEU A 575 -4.66 5.33 33.28
CA LEU A 575 -5.19 6.62 32.87
C LEU A 575 -4.58 7.78 33.66
N TRP A 576 -4.06 8.75 32.90
CA TRP A 576 -3.67 10.08 33.36
C TRP A 576 -4.56 11.11 32.68
N SER A 577 -5.07 12.11 33.43
CA SER A 577 -6.06 13.06 32.89
C SER A 577 -5.76 14.49 33.34
N VAL A 578 -6.09 15.49 32.52
CA VAL A 578 -6.03 16.91 32.86
C VAL A 578 -7.05 17.71 32.07
N VAL A 579 -7.57 18.79 32.68
CA VAL A 579 -8.39 19.79 31.97
C VAL A 579 -7.50 20.99 31.68
N VAL A 580 -7.43 21.37 30.39
CA VAL A 580 -6.72 22.58 29.96
C VAL A 580 -7.73 23.51 29.32
N ARG A 581 -7.68 24.78 29.76
CA ARG A 581 -8.58 25.82 29.23
C ARG A 581 -7.94 26.51 28.04
N LEU A 582 -8.54 26.35 26.86
CA LEU A 582 -8.00 26.80 25.58
C LEU A 582 -8.97 27.72 24.84
N SER A 583 -8.46 28.61 24.01
CA SER A 583 -9.30 29.48 23.19
C SER A 583 -9.94 28.71 22.03
N PRO A 584 -11.27 28.79 21.81
CA PRO A 584 -11.94 28.15 20.67
C PRO A 584 -11.34 28.58 19.33
N GLY A 585 -11.24 27.65 18.38
CA GLY A 585 -10.64 27.88 17.05
C GLY A 585 -9.12 27.86 17.04
N MET A 586 -8.46 27.68 18.18
CA MET A 586 -6.99 27.56 18.27
C MET A 586 -6.56 26.18 17.78
N SER A 587 -5.51 26.13 16.93
CA SER A 587 -4.83 24.89 16.58
C SER A 587 -3.59 24.73 17.44
N ILE A 588 -3.53 23.68 18.23
CA ILE A 588 -2.40 23.36 19.10
C ILE A 588 -1.60 22.16 18.59
N GLN A 589 -0.28 22.22 18.80
CA GLN A 589 0.61 21.07 18.72
C GLN A 589 1.09 20.73 20.11
N TYR A 590 1.09 19.45 20.49
CA TYR A 590 1.48 19.02 21.82
C TYR A 590 2.11 17.64 21.83
N LYS A 591 2.76 17.31 22.95
CA LYS A 591 3.25 15.97 23.31
C LYS A 591 3.00 15.70 24.78
N TYR A 592 2.96 14.42 25.13
CA TYR A 592 3.10 14.03 26.51
C TYR A 592 4.56 13.77 26.84
N ILE A 593 4.92 14.01 28.09
CA ILE A 593 6.23 13.73 28.66
C ILE A 593 6.07 13.01 29.99
N LYS A 594 6.97 12.06 30.28
CA LYS A 594 7.15 11.48 31.62
C LYS A 594 8.30 12.19 32.31
N VAL A 595 8.09 12.58 33.57
CA VAL A 595 9.12 13.23 34.39
C VAL A 595 9.39 12.33 35.57
N SER A 596 10.62 11.82 35.68
CA SER A 596 11.03 10.99 36.82
C SER A 596 11.19 11.80 38.13
N GLN A 597 11.29 11.12 39.26
CA GLN A 597 11.55 11.74 40.57
C GLN A 597 12.89 12.52 40.60
N SER A 598 13.86 12.15 39.75
CA SER A 598 15.13 12.87 39.58
C SER A 598 15.05 14.07 38.63
N GLY A 599 13.88 14.33 38.01
CA GLY A 599 13.68 15.40 37.04
C GLY A 599 14.06 15.05 35.60
N THR A 600 14.41 13.79 35.32
CA THR A 600 14.68 13.34 33.95
C THR A 600 13.37 13.35 33.13
N VAL A 601 13.41 13.97 31.94
CA VAL A 601 12.27 14.10 31.05
C VAL A 601 12.39 13.08 29.92
N THR A 602 11.36 12.25 29.74
CA THR A 602 11.21 11.35 28.61
C THR A 602 10.05 11.86 27.76
N TRP A 603 10.30 12.09 26.49
CA TRP A 603 9.30 12.54 25.52
C TRP A 603 8.63 11.33 24.86
N GLU A 604 7.33 11.43 24.55
CA GLU A 604 6.72 10.48 23.62
C GLU A 604 7.33 10.62 22.21
N SER A 605 7.18 9.60 21.37
CA SER A 605 7.74 9.59 20.04
C SER A 605 7.14 10.67 19.11
N ASP A 606 7.86 11.01 18.05
CA ASP A 606 7.36 11.88 16.96
C ASP A 606 6.28 11.17 16.13
N PRO A 607 5.42 11.93 15.40
CA PRO A 607 5.33 13.40 15.33
C PRO A 607 4.63 14.05 16.55
N ASN A 608 4.61 15.39 16.59
CA ASN A 608 3.76 16.11 17.53
C ASN A 608 2.29 15.75 17.32
N ARG A 609 1.50 15.67 18.38
CA ARG A 609 0.05 15.59 18.30
C ARG A 609 -0.51 16.95 17.91
N THR A 610 -1.61 16.97 17.15
CA THR A 610 -2.31 18.19 16.76
C THR A 610 -3.76 18.13 17.21
N TYR A 611 -4.32 19.27 17.62
CA TYR A 611 -5.72 19.35 18.03
C TYR A 611 -6.28 20.76 17.72
N ASN A 612 -7.47 20.80 17.10
CA ASN A 612 -8.21 22.04 16.87
C ASN A 612 -9.27 22.18 17.96
N VAL A 613 -9.20 23.26 18.72
CA VAL A 613 -10.06 23.52 19.87
C VAL A 613 -11.49 23.87 19.40
N PRO A 614 -12.49 23.04 19.69
CA PRO A 614 -13.89 23.30 19.29
C PRO A 614 -14.49 24.47 20.09
N CYS A 615 -15.69 24.91 19.69
CA CYS A 615 -16.47 25.92 20.42
C CYS A 615 -17.26 25.32 21.61
N ALA A 616 -16.86 24.19 22.15
CA ALA A 616 -17.50 23.52 23.29
C ALA A 616 -16.45 22.71 24.06
N THR A 617 -16.77 22.37 25.31
CA THR A 617 -15.96 21.41 26.09
C THR A 617 -15.87 20.07 25.34
N ALA A 618 -14.66 19.52 25.24
CA ALA A 618 -14.39 18.28 24.54
C ALA A 618 -13.37 17.41 25.27
N THR A 619 -13.34 16.11 24.96
CA THR A 619 -12.37 15.16 25.50
C THR A 619 -11.51 14.60 24.37
N VAL A 620 -10.19 14.61 24.60
CA VAL A 620 -9.18 14.02 23.73
C VAL A 620 -8.58 12.83 24.48
N SER A 621 -8.78 11.62 23.97
CA SER A 621 -8.24 10.40 24.57
C SER A 621 -7.20 9.77 23.66
N SER A 622 -6.08 9.35 24.24
CA SER A 622 -4.96 8.79 23.50
C SER A 622 -4.12 7.83 24.35
N THR A 623 -3.15 7.19 23.72
CA THR A 623 -2.19 6.29 24.36
C THR A 623 -0.77 6.76 24.11
N TRP A 624 0.14 6.46 25.02
CA TRP A 624 1.57 6.81 24.92
C TRP A 624 2.21 6.18 23.67
N ARG A 625 2.98 6.97 22.93
CA ARG A 625 3.66 6.58 21.69
C ARG A 625 5.16 6.43 21.88
#